data_37ccdab245ebdefb15f69974b2c0770f
#
_entry.id   37ccdab245ebdefb15f69974b2c0770f
#
_cell.length_a   1.000
_cell.length_b   1.000
_cell.length_c   1.000
_cell.angle_alpha   90.00
_cell.angle_beta   90.00
_cell.angle_gamma   90.00
#
_symmetry.space_group_name_H-M   'P 1'
#
loop_
_entity.id
_entity.type
_entity.pdbx_description
1 polymer ?
#
loop_
_entity_poly.entity_id
_entity_poly.type
_entity_poly.pdbx_seq_one_letter_code
_entity_poly.pdbx_strand_id
1 'polypeptide(L)'
;NVIPERCVLQGTLRTFNEEVRTMLIRRINEIVPAVAAAYRTTCEIEELSNVPSVTCNEELNAEYIKSIESLENPGTTINGGFHVMGSEDFAVISAKIPASYFVVGAGVEDQSKWKGQHNPKILFNEKALPLGAAMYAKIAMDWLAK
;
A
#
# COMPACT_ATOMS: atom_id res chain seq x y z
N ASN A 1 19.58 -0.26 -37.67
CA ASN A 1 18.77 -0.93 -38.68
C ASN A 1 18.64 -2.45 -38.46
N VAL A 2 18.95 -2.93 -37.28
CA VAL A 2 18.76 -4.33 -36.89
C VAL A 2 17.49 -4.44 -36.05
N ILE A 3 16.55 -5.26 -36.50
CA ILE A 3 15.33 -5.54 -35.74
C ILE A 3 15.67 -6.59 -34.66
N PRO A 4 15.37 -6.34 -33.38
CA PRO A 4 15.64 -7.29 -32.33
C PRO A 4 14.74 -8.54 -32.45
N GLU A 5 15.28 -9.68 -32.11
CA GLU A 5 14.54 -10.95 -32.09
C GLU A 5 13.53 -11.02 -30.92
N ARG A 6 13.85 -10.33 -29.82
CA ARG A 6 13.02 -10.33 -28.59
C ARG A 6 12.82 -8.91 -28.07
N CYS A 7 11.63 -8.65 -27.56
CA CYS A 7 11.28 -7.44 -26.83
C CYS A 7 10.70 -7.83 -25.47
N VAL A 8 11.13 -7.14 -24.41
CA VAL A 8 10.61 -7.32 -23.05
C VAL A 8 9.85 -6.07 -22.64
N LEU A 9 8.60 -6.26 -22.19
CA LEU A 9 7.76 -5.21 -21.66
C LEU A 9 7.56 -5.50 -20.16
N GLN A 10 7.81 -4.52 -19.31
CA GLN A 10 7.57 -4.63 -17.88
C GLN A 10 6.66 -3.51 -17.42
N GLY A 11 5.79 -3.82 -16.48
CA GLY A 11 4.85 -2.86 -15.93
C GLY A 11 4.31 -3.27 -14.59
N THR A 12 3.49 -2.42 -13.99
CA THR A 12 2.76 -2.71 -12.75
C THR A 12 1.28 -2.49 -12.97
N LEU A 13 0.48 -3.41 -12.44
CA LEU A 13 -0.97 -3.28 -12.34
C LEU A 13 -1.30 -2.85 -10.91
N ARG A 14 -2.08 -1.79 -10.75
CA ARG A 14 -2.51 -1.30 -9.44
C ARG A 14 -4.01 -1.04 -9.46
N THR A 15 -4.70 -1.52 -8.44
CA THR A 15 -6.15 -1.36 -8.29
C THR A 15 -6.49 -1.18 -6.80
N PHE A 16 -7.63 -0.58 -6.51
CA PHE A 16 -8.19 -0.53 -5.15
C PHE A 16 -9.23 -1.61 -4.90
N ASN A 17 -9.60 -2.39 -5.94
CA ASN A 17 -10.64 -3.40 -5.87
C ASN A 17 -10.13 -4.74 -6.40
N GLU A 18 -10.30 -5.80 -5.62
CA GLU A 18 -9.79 -7.14 -5.95
C GLU A 18 -10.53 -7.81 -7.11
N GLU A 19 -11.82 -7.53 -7.28
CA GLU A 19 -12.58 -8.06 -8.43
C GLU A 19 -12.09 -7.42 -9.72
N VAL A 20 -11.84 -6.10 -9.69
CA VAL A 20 -11.24 -5.38 -10.82
C VAL A 20 -9.84 -5.91 -11.10
N ARG A 21 -9.02 -6.14 -10.07
CA ARG A 21 -7.68 -6.70 -10.22
C ARG A 21 -7.71 -8.06 -10.92
N THR A 22 -8.52 -8.96 -10.42
CA THR A 22 -8.70 -10.30 -10.98
C THR A 22 -9.18 -10.25 -12.43
N MET A 23 -10.15 -9.39 -12.72
CA MET A 23 -10.65 -9.18 -14.07
C MET A 23 -9.55 -8.66 -15.01
N LEU A 24 -8.76 -7.68 -14.58
CA LEU A 24 -7.68 -7.09 -15.38
C LEU A 24 -6.57 -8.12 -15.66
N ILE A 25 -6.15 -8.90 -14.67
CA ILE A 25 -5.16 -9.98 -14.85
C ILE A 25 -5.66 -10.97 -15.91
N ARG A 26 -6.90 -11.41 -15.80
CA ARG A 26 -7.51 -12.30 -16.82
C ARG A 26 -7.49 -11.65 -18.20
N ARG A 27 -7.90 -10.38 -18.29
CA ARG A 27 -7.94 -9.67 -19.58
C ARG A 27 -6.57 -9.47 -20.20
N ILE A 28 -5.54 -9.23 -19.39
CA ILE A 28 -4.15 -9.15 -19.89
C ILE A 28 -3.75 -10.50 -20.52
N ASN A 29 -4.02 -11.61 -19.83
CA ASN A 29 -3.70 -12.95 -20.31
C ASN A 29 -4.50 -13.37 -21.57
N GLU A 30 -5.64 -12.73 -21.82
CA GLU A 30 -6.42 -12.93 -23.05
C GLU A 30 -5.93 -12.03 -24.20
N ILE A 31 -5.68 -10.76 -23.92
CA ILE A 31 -5.39 -9.75 -24.94
C ILE A 31 -3.97 -9.89 -25.48
N VAL A 32 -2.99 -10.06 -24.60
CA VAL A 32 -1.58 -10.06 -25.01
C VAL A 32 -1.26 -11.17 -26.01
N PRO A 33 -1.67 -12.45 -25.80
CA PRO A 33 -1.47 -13.48 -26.79
C PRO A 33 -2.22 -13.23 -28.10
N ALA A 34 -3.43 -12.69 -28.02
CA ALA A 34 -4.21 -12.37 -29.22
C ALA A 34 -3.54 -11.30 -30.08
N VAL A 35 -2.99 -10.27 -29.45
CA VAL A 35 -2.24 -9.23 -30.14
C VAL A 35 -0.95 -9.80 -30.73
N ALA A 36 -0.20 -10.60 -29.99
CA ALA A 36 1.02 -11.26 -30.50
C ALA A 36 0.71 -12.11 -31.75
N ALA A 37 -0.34 -12.91 -31.68
CA ALA A 37 -0.77 -13.73 -32.82
C ALA A 37 -1.15 -12.90 -34.06
N ALA A 38 -1.81 -11.74 -33.85
CA ALA A 38 -2.18 -10.85 -34.95
C ALA A 38 -0.94 -10.34 -35.72
N TYR A 39 0.20 -10.21 -35.03
CA TYR A 39 1.47 -9.81 -35.64
C TYR A 39 2.41 -10.98 -35.94
N ARG A 40 1.92 -12.23 -35.90
CA ARG A 40 2.68 -13.46 -36.15
C ARG A 40 3.91 -13.61 -35.23
N THR A 41 3.78 -13.18 -33.98
CA THR A 41 4.78 -13.32 -32.94
C THR A 41 4.25 -14.24 -31.83
N THR A 42 5.13 -14.65 -30.92
CA THR A 42 4.78 -15.37 -29.70
C THR A 42 5.02 -14.47 -28.49
N CYS A 43 4.34 -14.75 -27.40
CA CYS A 43 4.57 -14.06 -26.13
C CYS A 43 4.59 -15.05 -24.98
N GLU A 44 5.32 -14.67 -23.93
CA GLU A 44 5.25 -15.27 -22.61
C GLU A 44 4.83 -14.16 -21.63
N ILE A 45 4.00 -14.51 -20.65
CA ILE A 45 3.57 -13.59 -19.61
C ILE A 45 4.03 -14.18 -18.29
N GLU A 46 4.80 -13.40 -17.54
CA GLU A 46 5.28 -13.75 -16.21
C GLU A 46 4.72 -12.77 -15.19
N GLU A 47 4.09 -13.28 -14.15
CA GLU A 47 3.64 -12.51 -13.00
C GLU A 47 4.70 -12.57 -11.90
N LEU A 48 5.46 -11.50 -11.74
CA LEU A 48 6.58 -11.42 -10.79
C LEU A 48 6.13 -11.21 -9.34
N SER A 49 4.97 -10.59 -9.15
CA SER A 49 4.42 -10.29 -7.83
C SER A 49 2.90 -10.14 -7.90
N ASN A 50 2.20 -10.71 -6.93
CA ASN A 50 0.75 -10.66 -6.82
C ASN A 50 0.35 -10.33 -5.38
N VAL A 51 0.34 -9.04 -5.04
CA VAL A 51 -0.03 -8.53 -3.73
C VAL A 51 -1.41 -7.89 -3.82
N PRO A 52 -2.38 -8.27 -2.96
CA PRO A 52 -3.71 -7.67 -2.94
C PRO A 52 -3.68 -6.21 -2.48
N SER A 53 -4.83 -5.54 -2.52
CA SER A 53 -4.99 -4.22 -1.92
C SER A 53 -5.07 -4.32 -0.40
N VAL A 54 -4.44 -3.39 0.33
CA VAL A 54 -4.67 -3.25 1.78
C VAL A 54 -6.09 -2.75 2.00
N THR A 55 -6.86 -3.50 2.75
CA THR A 55 -8.21 -3.09 3.17
C THR A 55 -8.28 -3.10 4.68
N CYS A 56 -8.58 -1.93 5.26
CA CYS A 56 -8.81 -1.82 6.69
C CYS A 56 -10.20 -2.33 7.06
N ASN A 57 -10.30 -3.09 8.16
CA ASN A 57 -11.58 -3.42 8.75
C ASN A 57 -12.18 -2.17 9.43
N GLU A 58 -13.41 -1.81 9.06
CA GLU A 58 -14.04 -0.56 9.49
C GLU A 58 -14.25 -0.49 11.00
N GLU A 59 -14.70 -1.59 11.62
CA GLU A 59 -14.97 -1.66 13.06
C GLU A 59 -13.67 -1.52 13.87
N LEU A 60 -12.63 -2.31 13.50
CA LEU A 60 -11.31 -2.20 14.12
C LEU A 60 -10.70 -0.81 13.93
N ASN A 61 -10.84 -0.24 12.74
CA ASN A 61 -10.30 1.08 12.46
C ASN A 61 -10.96 2.14 13.35
N ALA A 62 -12.29 2.06 13.53
CA ALA A 62 -13.01 2.97 14.41
C ALA A 62 -12.61 2.82 15.89
N GLU A 63 -12.35 1.60 16.35
CA GLU A 63 -11.86 1.34 17.70
C GLU A 63 -10.45 1.89 17.91
N TYR A 64 -9.56 1.65 16.97
CA TYR A 64 -8.16 2.11 17.06
C TYR A 64 -8.06 3.62 16.99
N ILE A 65 -8.90 4.28 16.21
CA ILE A 65 -9.01 5.75 16.21
C ILE A 65 -9.35 6.26 17.61
N LYS A 66 -10.33 5.69 18.29
CA LYS A 66 -10.68 6.06 19.67
C LYS A 66 -9.53 5.86 20.65
N SER A 67 -8.81 4.75 20.55
CA SER A 67 -7.63 4.47 21.36
C SER A 67 -6.54 5.54 21.13
N ILE A 68 -6.29 5.88 19.88
CA ILE A 68 -5.29 6.90 19.51
C ILE A 68 -5.70 8.28 20.00
N GLU A 69 -6.96 8.67 19.84
CA GLU A 69 -7.50 9.95 20.34
C GLU A 69 -7.35 10.08 21.86
N SER A 70 -7.50 8.98 22.60
CA SER A 70 -7.35 8.97 24.06
C SER A 70 -5.91 9.21 24.55
N LEU A 71 -4.91 9.22 23.68
CA LEU A 71 -3.53 9.56 24.04
C LEU A 71 -3.32 11.05 24.31
N GLU A 72 -4.33 11.88 24.05
CA GLU A 72 -4.32 13.34 24.34
C GLU A 72 -3.02 14.04 23.91
N ASN A 73 -2.49 13.67 22.74
CA ASN A 73 -1.27 14.31 22.22
C ASN A 73 -1.62 15.63 21.52
N PRO A 74 -1.30 16.79 22.10
CA PRO A 74 -1.63 18.08 21.50
C PRO A 74 -1.02 18.23 20.10
N GLY A 75 -1.84 18.66 19.14
CA GLY A 75 -1.42 18.85 17.75
C GLY A 75 -1.45 17.61 16.89
N THR A 76 -1.85 16.46 17.42
CA THR A 76 -2.12 15.27 16.60
C THR A 76 -3.45 15.44 15.87
N THR A 77 -3.43 15.24 14.56
CA THR A 77 -4.63 15.22 13.73
C THR A 77 -4.75 13.84 13.10
N ILE A 78 -5.91 13.20 13.25
CA ILE A 78 -6.22 11.94 12.62
C ILE A 78 -6.98 12.22 11.33
N ASN A 79 -6.40 11.84 10.21
CA ASN A 79 -7.02 11.96 8.89
C ASN A 79 -7.32 10.55 8.36
N GLY A 80 -8.55 10.31 7.96
CA GLY A 80 -8.97 9.05 7.35
C GLY A 80 -9.31 9.20 5.88
N GLY A 81 -9.58 8.07 5.22
CA GLY A 81 -10.13 8.02 3.88
C GLY A 81 -9.15 8.37 2.76
N PHE A 82 -7.86 8.33 3.00
CA PHE A 82 -6.89 8.50 1.92
C PHE A 82 -6.61 7.18 1.20
N HIS A 83 -6.41 7.27 -0.11
CA HIS A 83 -6.10 6.13 -0.95
C HIS A 83 -4.78 6.37 -1.66
N VAL A 84 -3.88 5.41 -1.62
CA VAL A 84 -2.58 5.47 -2.30
C VAL A 84 -2.37 4.26 -3.19
N MET A 85 -1.80 4.50 -4.36
CA MET A 85 -1.44 3.43 -5.31
C MET A 85 -0.07 2.80 -4.97
N GLY A 86 0.30 2.78 -3.67
CA GLY A 86 1.45 2.04 -3.17
C GLY A 86 1.18 0.55 -3.15
N SER A 87 2.24 -0.26 -3.08
CA SER A 87 2.16 -1.67 -2.77
C SER A 87 2.63 -1.88 -1.34
N GLU A 88 1.96 -2.74 -0.60
CA GLU A 88 2.23 -3.02 0.81
C GLU A 88 2.01 -4.50 1.09
N ASP A 89 3.01 -5.19 1.62
CA ASP A 89 2.94 -6.63 1.89
C ASP A 89 2.00 -6.97 3.05
N PHE A 90 1.73 -6.03 3.95
CA PHE A 90 0.68 -6.16 4.98
C PHE A 90 -0.70 -6.48 4.39
N ALA A 91 -0.91 -6.18 3.10
CA ALA A 91 -2.12 -6.55 2.38
C ALA A 91 -2.42 -8.04 2.43
N VAL A 92 -1.38 -8.89 2.46
CA VAL A 92 -1.51 -10.35 2.57
C VAL A 92 -2.09 -10.76 3.93
N ILE A 93 -1.77 -9.99 4.98
CA ILE A 93 -2.30 -10.18 6.33
C ILE A 93 -3.75 -9.70 6.38
N SER A 94 -4.01 -8.47 5.93
CA SER A 94 -5.36 -7.87 5.97
C SER A 94 -6.38 -8.61 5.10
N ALA A 95 -5.93 -9.35 4.09
CA ALA A 95 -6.79 -10.24 3.29
C ALA A 95 -7.21 -11.53 4.03
N LYS A 96 -6.56 -11.88 5.15
CA LYS A 96 -6.81 -13.13 5.89
C LYS A 96 -7.47 -12.91 7.23
N ILE A 97 -7.19 -11.82 7.88
CA ILE A 97 -7.73 -11.47 9.21
C ILE A 97 -8.17 -10.02 9.22
N PRO A 98 -9.15 -9.65 10.06
CA PRO A 98 -9.48 -8.25 10.29
C PRO A 98 -8.24 -7.48 10.72
N ALA A 99 -7.92 -6.41 10.01
CA ALA A 99 -6.71 -5.63 10.24
C ALA A 99 -6.98 -4.14 9.98
N SER A 100 -6.11 -3.30 10.53
CA SER A 100 -6.09 -1.85 10.25
C SER A 100 -4.67 -1.42 9.94
N TYR A 101 -4.52 -0.54 8.99
CA TYR A 101 -3.25 0.02 8.57
C TYR A 101 -3.29 1.53 8.69
N PHE A 102 -2.35 2.11 9.38
CA PHE A 102 -2.24 3.55 9.52
C PHE A 102 -0.79 4.00 9.40
N VAL A 103 -0.61 5.24 9.04
CA VAL A 103 0.70 5.87 8.90
C VAL A 103 0.83 7.03 9.89
N VAL A 104 2.03 7.22 10.40
CA VAL A 104 2.36 8.34 11.28
C VAL A 104 3.13 9.37 10.46
N GLY A 105 2.64 10.61 10.46
CA GLY A 105 3.32 11.71 9.81
C GLY A 105 4.65 12.00 10.50
N ALA A 106 5.75 11.87 9.79
CA ALA A 106 7.10 12.09 10.31
C ALA A 106 7.89 13.11 9.45
N GLY A 107 7.18 14.06 8.84
CA GLY A 107 7.83 15.15 8.10
C GLY A 107 8.62 16.07 9.02
N VAL A 108 9.82 16.49 8.60
CA VAL A 108 10.61 17.51 9.29
C VAL A 108 9.96 18.89 9.12
N GLU A 109 10.22 19.83 10.05
CA GLU A 109 9.62 21.16 10.03
C GLU A 109 9.95 21.95 8.76
N ASP A 110 11.18 21.84 8.28
CA ASP A 110 11.62 22.47 7.04
C ASP A 110 11.13 21.70 5.81
N GLN A 111 10.03 22.13 5.24
CA GLN A 111 9.40 21.51 4.07
C GLN A 111 10.31 21.50 2.83
N SER A 112 11.29 22.39 2.73
CA SER A 112 12.24 22.39 1.61
C SER A 112 13.10 21.13 1.57
N LYS A 113 13.23 20.44 2.69
CA LYS A 113 13.97 19.18 2.86
C LYS A 113 13.12 17.94 2.64
N TRP A 114 11.83 18.08 2.41
CA TRP A 114 10.96 16.93 2.18
C TRP A 114 11.35 16.21 0.90
N LYS A 115 11.42 14.90 1.02
CA LYS A 115 11.64 13.97 -0.09
C LYS A 115 10.58 12.87 -0.02
N GLY A 116 10.23 12.33 -1.18
CA GLY A 116 9.33 11.17 -1.23
C GLY A 116 9.94 9.95 -0.53
N GLN A 117 9.09 9.02 -0.13
CA GLN A 117 9.52 7.71 0.35
C GLN A 117 10.46 7.04 -0.67
N HIS A 118 11.37 6.21 -0.19
CA HIS A 118 12.42 5.54 -0.98
C HIS A 118 13.49 6.49 -1.56
N ASN A 119 13.48 7.77 -1.23
CA ASN A 119 14.57 8.66 -1.59
C ASN A 119 15.73 8.49 -0.57
N PRO A 120 16.99 8.27 -1.02
CA PRO A 120 18.11 8.07 -0.09
C PRO A 120 18.45 9.30 0.76
N LYS A 121 17.87 10.47 0.45
CA LYS A 121 18.03 11.71 1.22
C LYS A 121 16.79 12.07 2.03
N ILE A 122 15.87 11.13 2.23
CA ILE A 122 14.70 11.37 3.08
C ILE A 122 15.13 11.62 4.52
N LEU A 123 14.47 12.57 5.16
CA LEU A 123 14.66 12.88 6.57
C LEU A 123 13.33 12.67 7.29
N PHE A 124 13.39 12.04 8.45
CA PHE A 124 12.26 11.83 9.33
C PHE A 124 12.39 12.66 10.59
N ASN A 125 11.28 13.18 11.08
CA ASN A 125 11.20 13.77 12.41
C ASN A 125 11.10 12.65 13.45
N GLU A 126 12.20 12.41 14.16
CA GLU A 126 12.29 11.35 15.17
C GLU A 126 11.29 11.51 16.33
N LYS A 127 10.73 12.70 16.53
CA LYS A 127 9.64 12.92 17.50
C LYS A 127 8.38 12.09 17.19
N ALA A 128 8.23 11.59 15.95
CA ALA A 128 7.15 10.69 15.58
C ALA A 128 7.32 9.27 16.16
N LEU A 129 8.53 8.84 16.50
CA LEU A 129 8.81 7.49 17.00
C LEU A 129 8.12 7.17 18.32
N PRO A 130 8.23 8.02 19.38
CA PRO A 130 7.51 7.78 20.63
C PRO A 130 5.99 7.76 20.43
N LEU A 131 5.46 8.61 19.57
CA LEU A 131 4.03 8.64 19.27
C LEU A 131 3.58 7.30 18.63
N GLY A 132 4.28 6.84 17.61
CA GLY A 132 3.98 5.57 16.97
C GLY A 132 4.03 4.39 17.95
N ALA A 133 5.04 4.34 18.81
CA ALA A 133 5.16 3.31 19.85
C ALA A 133 4.00 3.38 20.86
N ALA A 134 3.63 4.59 21.32
CA ALA A 134 2.51 4.78 22.22
C ALA A 134 1.17 4.36 21.62
N MET A 135 0.95 4.66 20.33
CA MET A 135 -0.25 4.25 19.60
C MET A 135 -0.39 2.72 19.58
N TYR A 136 0.66 1.99 19.23
CA TYR A 136 0.64 0.52 19.23
C TYR A 136 0.39 -0.05 20.63
N ALA A 137 1.08 0.46 21.64
CA ALA A 137 0.91 0.00 23.02
C ALA A 137 -0.52 0.26 23.51
N LYS A 138 -1.07 1.45 23.26
CA LYS A 138 -2.42 1.81 23.68
C LYS A 138 -3.48 0.94 23.02
N ILE A 139 -3.40 0.76 21.70
CA ILE A 139 -4.30 -0.11 20.95
C ILE A 139 -4.28 -1.54 21.52
N ALA A 140 -3.08 -2.09 21.75
CA ALA A 140 -2.93 -3.43 22.27
C ALA A 140 -3.52 -3.56 23.69
N MET A 141 -3.26 -2.60 24.57
CA MET A 141 -3.81 -2.57 25.93
C MET A 141 -5.34 -2.49 25.93
N ASP A 142 -5.92 -1.61 25.10
CA ASP A 142 -7.37 -1.48 25.02
C ASP A 142 -8.04 -2.72 24.43
N TRP A 143 -7.39 -3.37 23.47
CA TRP A 143 -7.87 -4.62 22.91
C TRP A 143 -7.87 -5.77 23.95
N LEU A 144 -6.80 -5.88 24.72
CA LEU A 144 -6.67 -6.93 25.74
C LEU A 144 -7.52 -6.69 26.99
N ALA A 145 -8.03 -5.48 27.19
CA ALA A 145 -8.90 -5.13 28.32
C ALA A 145 -10.40 -5.40 28.06
N LYS A 146 -10.77 -5.90 26.88
CA LYS A 146 -12.15 -6.31 26.56
C LYS A 146 -12.49 -7.64 27.16
#